data_a6e52a696a9f2ca094fa7e22af7911a6
#
_entry.id   a6e52a696a9f2ca094fa7e22af7911a6
#
_cell.length_a   1.000
_cell.length_b   1.000
_cell.length_c   1.000
_cell.angle_alpha   90.00
_cell.angle_beta   90.00
_cell.angle_gamma   90.00
#
_symmetry.space_group_name_H-M   'P 1'
#
loop_
_entity.id
_entity.type
_entity.pdbx_description
1 polymer ?
#
loop_
_entity_poly.entity_id
_entity_poly.type
_entity_poly.pdbx_seq_one_letter_code
_entity_poly.pdbx_strand_id
1 'polypeptide(L)'
;ARNNKKFKLYKKKIDIYSLSLVKQSSENCYLFKADCSSGTYIRSLARDIALNLSSLGFISSLRRTKLGRFEEKDLISLEKFKELVHIGDHFDIVHSIQDVLDDIPAVYLDDNLGQNFQNGLSIDYFNSEKTFEPLLVLSKSNFLGVGKINKGKINPIRVFNN
;
A
#
# COMPACT_ATOMS: atom_id res chain seq x y z
N ALA A 1 11.05 -16.70 14.50
CA ALA A 1 11.88 -17.63 13.74
C ALA A 1 13.34 -17.62 14.19
N ARG A 2 13.97 -16.48 14.47
CA ARG A 2 15.39 -16.42 14.86
C ARG A 2 15.70 -17.02 16.24
N ASN A 3 14.73 -17.22 17.12
CA ASN A 3 14.94 -17.68 18.50
C ASN A 3 14.35 -19.06 18.77
N ASN A 4 14.11 -19.91 17.74
CA ASN A 4 13.53 -21.26 17.85
C ASN A 4 12.29 -21.40 18.76
N LYS A 5 11.61 -20.32 19.09
CA LYS A 5 10.37 -20.38 19.87
C LYS A 5 9.25 -20.93 18.99
N LYS A 6 8.60 -21.98 19.47
CA LYS A 6 7.35 -22.47 18.86
C LYS A 6 6.30 -21.36 18.97
N PHE A 7 5.76 -20.90 17.85
CA PHE A 7 4.65 -19.94 17.83
C PHE A 7 3.51 -20.53 17.00
N LYS A 8 2.31 -20.22 17.40
CA LYS A 8 1.10 -20.65 16.71
C LYS A 8 0.86 -19.72 15.53
N LEU A 9 0.91 -20.26 14.32
CA LEU A 9 0.53 -19.51 13.13
C LEU A 9 -0.99 -19.39 13.09
N TYR A 10 -1.49 -18.18 13.10
CA TYR A 10 -2.91 -17.91 12.92
C TYR A 10 -3.24 -17.89 11.42
N LYS A 11 -4.38 -18.50 11.06
CA LYS A 11 -4.93 -18.39 9.71
C LYS A 11 -5.30 -16.93 9.46
N LYS A 12 -4.81 -16.34 8.37
CA LYS A 12 -5.18 -15.01 7.91
C LYS A 12 -6.11 -15.17 6.70
N LYS A 13 -7.27 -14.53 6.75
CA LYS A 13 -8.13 -14.40 5.58
C LYS A 13 -7.43 -13.48 4.57
N ILE A 14 -7.40 -13.89 3.32
CA ILE A 14 -6.90 -13.13 2.18
C ILE A 14 -7.94 -13.22 1.08
N ASP A 15 -7.94 -12.23 0.19
CA ASP A 15 -8.81 -12.21 -0.97
C ASP A 15 -7.96 -12.37 -2.23
N ILE A 16 -8.35 -13.27 -3.10
CA ILE A 16 -7.79 -13.44 -4.45
C ILE A 16 -8.83 -12.88 -5.41
N TYR A 17 -8.54 -11.73 -5.99
CA TYR A 17 -9.44 -11.04 -6.91
C TYR A 17 -9.45 -11.70 -8.28
N SER A 18 -8.30 -12.16 -8.73
CA SER A 18 -8.19 -12.97 -9.95
C SER A 18 -7.00 -13.92 -9.87
N LEU A 19 -7.13 -15.07 -10.53
CA LEU A 19 -6.07 -16.06 -10.69
C LEU A 19 -6.22 -16.68 -12.07
N SER A 20 -5.20 -16.58 -12.90
CA SER A 20 -5.21 -17.15 -14.25
C SER A 20 -3.90 -17.87 -14.57
N LEU A 21 -4.00 -19.00 -15.24
CA LEU A 21 -2.89 -19.65 -15.89
C LEU A 21 -2.59 -18.91 -17.19
N VAL A 22 -1.40 -18.31 -17.29
CA VAL A 22 -0.98 -17.55 -18.47
C VAL A 22 -0.41 -18.47 -19.53
N LYS A 23 0.50 -19.38 -19.12
CA LYS A 23 1.10 -20.37 -20.02
C LYS A 23 1.80 -21.48 -19.23
N GLN A 24 2.00 -22.60 -19.89
CA GLN A 24 2.97 -23.58 -19.49
C GLN A 24 4.32 -23.21 -20.11
N SER A 25 5.33 -23.01 -19.29
CA SER A 25 6.68 -22.60 -19.74
C SER A 25 7.57 -23.79 -20.06
N SER A 26 7.34 -24.92 -19.38
CA SER A 26 7.98 -26.23 -19.63
C SER A 26 7.11 -27.33 -19.04
N GLU A 27 7.50 -28.60 -19.17
CA GLU A 27 6.73 -29.77 -18.73
C GLU A 27 6.18 -29.63 -17.29
N ASN A 28 6.97 -29.07 -16.37
CA ASN A 28 6.59 -28.94 -14.95
C ASN A 28 6.63 -27.47 -14.46
N CYS A 29 6.59 -26.50 -15.37
CA CYS A 29 6.63 -25.08 -15.01
C CYS A 29 5.48 -24.32 -15.65
N TYR A 30 4.72 -23.63 -14.80
CA TYR A 30 3.51 -22.92 -15.16
C TYR A 30 3.60 -21.46 -14.72
N LEU A 31 3.25 -20.54 -15.59
CA LEU A 31 3.16 -19.12 -15.28
C LEU A 31 1.73 -18.76 -14.92
N PHE A 32 1.54 -18.29 -13.71
CA PHE A 32 0.27 -17.76 -13.23
C PHE A 32 0.33 -16.24 -13.07
N LYS A 33 -0.78 -15.56 -13.34
CA LYS A 33 -1.03 -14.18 -12.94
C LYS A 33 -2.06 -14.20 -11.81
N ALA A 34 -1.75 -13.53 -10.70
CA ALA A 34 -2.67 -13.40 -9.57
C ALA A 34 -2.82 -11.94 -9.18
N ASP A 35 -4.07 -11.50 -8.96
CA ASP A 35 -4.40 -10.24 -8.30
C ASP A 35 -4.99 -10.56 -6.93
N CYS A 36 -4.45 -9.97 -5.87
CA CYS A 36 -4.77 -10.39 -4.52
C CYS A 36 -4.58 -9.26 -3.50
N SER A 37 -5.25 -9.41 -2.36
CA SER A 37 -5.18 -8.46 -1.25
C SER A 37 -3.78 -8.37 -0.65
N SER A 38 -3.51 -7.24 -0.01
CA SER A 38 -2.27 -7.00 0.75
C SER A 38 -2.04 -8.07 1.80
N GLY A 39 -0.77 -8.47 1.93
CA GLY A 39 -0.35 -9.51 2.89
C GLY A 39 -0.60 -10.94 2.43
N THR A 40 -0.97 -11.15 1.16
CA THR A 40 -1.02 -12.49 0.55
C THR A 40 0.39 -13.01 0.32
N TYR A 41 0.68 -14.18 0.88
CA TYR A 41 1.94 -14.88 0.65
C TYR A 41 1.83 -15.75 -0.60
N ILE A 42 2.39 -15.28 -1.72
CA ILE A 42 2.30 -15.97 -3.02
C ILE A 42 2.92 -17.37 -2.95
N ARG A 43 3.96 -17.58 -2.12
CA ARG A 43 4.51 -18.92 -1.85
C ARG A 43 3.49 -19.89 -1.24
N SER A 44 2.64 -19.39 -0.33
CA SER A 44 1.56 -20.18 0.25
C SER A 44 0.46 -20.47 -0.77
N LEU A 45 0.10 -19.48 -1.58
CA LEU A 45 -0.86 -19.65 -2.68
C LEU A 45 -0.40 -20.73 -3.66
N ALA A 46 0.86 -20.69 -4.10
CA ALA A 46 1.40 -21.69 -5.01
C ALA A 46 1.39 -23.11 -4.41
N ARG A 47 1.77 -23.23 -3.13
CA ARG A 47 1.69 -24.52 -2.41
C ARG A 47 0.25 -25.03 -2.35
N ASP A 48 -0.69 -24.15 -2.01
CA ASP A 48 -2.09 -24.53 -1.83
C ASP A 48 -2.73 -24.92 -3.18
N ILE A 49 -2.36 -24.25 -4.29
CA ILE A 49 -2.74 -24.65 -5.64
C ILE A 49 -2.22 -26.08 -5.94
N ALA A 50 -0.93 -26.32 -5.72
CA ALA A 50 -0.33 -27.63 -6.00
C ALA A 50 -0.97 -28.75 -5.17
N LEU A 51 -1.22 -28.52 -3.87
CA LEU A 51 -1.89 -29.47 -3.00
C LEU A 51 -3.31 -29.79 -3.44
N ASN A 52 -4.09 -28.77 -3.89
CA ASN A 52 -5.43 -28.99 -4.43
C ASN A 52 -5.43 -29.81 -5.74
N LEU A 53 -4.33 -29.78 -6.46
CA LEU A 53 -4.09 -30.63 -7.64
C LEU A 53 -3.44 -31.97 -7.30
N SER A 54 -3.41 -32.37 -6.02
CA SER A 54 -2.76 -33.59 -5.53
C SER A 54 -1.28 -33.68 -5.94
N SER A 55 -0.59 -32.55 -5.98
CA SER A 55 0.80 -32.41 -6.40
C SER A 55 1.60 -31.58 -5.40
N LEU A 56 2.90 -31.41 -5.66
CA LEU A 56 3.79 -30.52 -4.93
C LEU A 56 4.29 -29.42 -5.85
N GLY A 57 4.45 -28.22 -5.31
CA GLY A 57 4.91 -27.09 -6.10
C GLY A 57 5.61 -26.02 -5.25
N PHE A 58 6.49 -25.30 -5.91
CA PHE A 58 7.18 -24.14 -5.34
C PHE A 58 7.32 -23.04 -6.39
N ILE A 59 7.61 -21.84 -5.93
CA ILE A 59 7.85 -20.68 -6.81
C ILE A 59 9.32 -20.67 -7.23
N SER A 60 9.59 -20.81 -8.52
CA SER A 60 10.91 -20.65 -9.11
C SER A 60 11.24 -19.20 -9.44
N SER A 61 10.23 -18.40 -9.79
CA SER A 61 10.37 -16.98 -10.09
C SER A 61 9.11 -16.23 -9.67
N LEU A 62 9.28 -15.00 -9.19
CA LEU A 62 8.18 -14.14 -8.78
C LEU A 62 8.45 -12.71 -9.25
N ARG A 63 7.50 -12.15 -9.98
CA ARG A 63 7.53 -10.76 -10.43
C ARG A 63 6.27 -10.05 -9.93
N ARG A 64 6.44 -8.93 -9.23
CA ARG A 64 5.33 -8.03 -8.93
C ARG A 64 5.20 -7.03 -10.06
N THR A 65 4.03 -7.00 -10.70
CA THR A 65 3.75 -6.14 -11.86
C THR A 65 2.90 -4.93 -11.50
N LYS A 66 2.23 -4.97 -10.32
CA LYS A 66 1.41 -3.85 -9.83
C LYS A 66 1.42 -3.79 -8.31
N LEU A 67 1.40 -2.58 -7.77
CA LEU A 67 1.24 -2.29 -6.34
C LEU A 67 0.48 -0.98 -6.17
N GLY A 68 -0.79 -1.04 -5.75
CA GLY A 68 -1.67 0.12 -5.75
C GLY A 68 -1.78 0.71 -7.15
N ARG A 69 -1.51 2.01 -7.31
CA ARG A 69 -1.49 2.70 -8.61
C ARG A 69 -0.25 2.41 -9.47
N PHE A 70 0.85 1.95 -8.85
CA PHE A 70 2.12 1.76 -9.54
C PHE A 70 2.14 0.46 -10.36
N GLU A 71 2.61 0.57 -11.60
CA GLU A 71 2.77 -0.51 -12.57
C GLU A 71 4.24 -0.63 -13.00
N GLU A 72 4.58 -1.63 -13.80
CA GLU A 72 5.96 -1.85 -14.25
C GLU A 72 6.56 -0.66 -15.02
N LYS A 73 5.72 0.11 -15.73
CA LYS A 73 6.14 1.31 -16.47
C LYS A 73 6.63 2.45 -15.55
N ASP A 74 6.19 2.44 -14.28
CA ASP A 74 6.53 3.45 -13.28
C ASP A 74 7.82 3.11 -12.54
N LEU A 75 8.42 1.96 -12.84
CA LEU A 75 9.65 1.49 -12.20
C LEU A 75 10.88 2.11 -12.83
N ILE A 76 11.85 2.43 -12.00
CA ILE A 76 13.21 2.78 -12.43
C ILE A 76 14.19 1.70 -11.97
N SER A 77 15.26 1.49 -12.74
CA SER A 77 16.29 0.54 -12.31
C SER A 77 17.11 1.11 -11.13
N LEU A 78 17.72 0.22 -10.36
CA LEU A 78 18.60 0.64 -9.26
C LEU A 78 19.79 1.43 -9.74
N GLU A 79 20.32 1.11 -10.93
CA GLU A 79 21.40 1.82 -11.57
C GLU A 79 20.98 3.25 -11.89
N LYS A 80 19.82 3.43 -12.54
CA LYS A 80 19.27 4.74 -12.85
C LYS A 80 18.99 5.57 -11.60
N PHE A 81 18.44 4.94 -10.55
CA PHE A 81 18.23 5.60 -9.25
C PHE A 81 19.56 6.12 -8.67
N LYS A 82 20.63 5.30 -8.69
CA LYS A 82 21.95 5.71 -8.19
C LYS A 82 22.53 6.89 -8.99
N GLU A 83 22.39 6.88 -10.31
CA GLU A 83 22.81 7.98 -11.18
C GLU A 83 22.10 9.29 -10.80
N LEU A 84 20.75 9.26 -10.69
CA LEU A 84 19.95 10.44 -10.37
C LEU A 84 20.29 11.01 -8.99
N VAL A 85 20.46 10.15 -7.99
CA VAL A 85 20.90 10.59 -6.65
C VAL A 85 22.28 11.23 -6.69
N HIS A 86 23.20 10.69 -7.49
CA HIS A 86 24.58 11.19 -7.58
C HIS A 86 24.66 12.58 -8.20
N ILE A 87 23.82 12.88 -9.19
CA ILE A 87 23.75 14.19 -9.84
C ILE A 87 22.80 15.18 -9.10
N GLY A 88 22.15 14.75 -8.02
CA GLY A 88 21.24 15.59 -7.26
C GLY A 88 19.83 15.75 -7.85
N ASP A 89 19.51 15.04 -8.91
CA ASP A 89 18.26 15.12 -9.68
C ASP A 89 17.24 14.06 -9.24
N HIS A 90 17.15 13.82 -7.94
CA HIS A 90 16.30 12.75 -7.38
C HIS A 90 14.87 13.21 -7.09
N PHE A 91 14.57 14.50 -7.19
CA PHE A 91 13.22 15.02 -6.89
C PHE A 91 12.19 14.57 -7.92
N ASP A 92 12.56 14.41 -9.18
CA ASP A 92 11.68 14.00 -10.28
C ASP A 92 11.18 12.54 -10.17
N ILE A 93 11.83 11.74 -9.31
CA ILE A 93 11.47 10.34 -9.09
C ILE A 93 10.71 10.09 -7.78
N VAL A 94 10.55 11.14 -6.97
CA VAL A 94 9.81 11.06 -5.71
C VAL A 94 8.39 11.57 -5.92
N HIS A 95 7.43 10.67 -5.83
CA HIS A 95 6.03 11.05 -5.89
C HIS A 95 5.57 11.74 -4.60
N SER A 96 4.67 12.70 -4.71
CA SER A 96 4.05 13.29 -3.53
C SER A 96 3.18 12.28 -2.78
N ILE A 97 2.98 12.50 -1.48
CA ILE A 97 2.08 11.64 -0.69
C ILE A 97 0.67 11.68 -1.26
N GLN A 98 0.22 12.83 -1.75
CA GLN A 98 -1.10 13.00 -2.37
C GLN A 98 -1.24 12.15 -3.64
N ASP A 99 -0.19 12.13 -4.49
CA ASP A 99 -0.20 11.31 -5.69
C ASP A 99 -0.24 9.80 -5.39
N VAL A 100 0.41 9.38 -4.31
CA VAL A 100 0.45 7.96 -3.91
C VAL A 100 -0.85 7.50 -3.26
N LEU A 101 -1.58 8.42 -2.62
CA LEU A 101 -2.79 8.16 -1.85
C LEU A 101 -4.03 8.82 -2.50
N ASP A 102 -4.07 8.86 -3.83
CA ASP A 102 -5.12 9.52 -4.62
C ASP A 102 -6.52 8.88 -4.49
N ASP A 103 -6.59 7.66 -3.97
CA ASP A 103 -7.81 6.93 -3.64
C ASP A 103 -8.40 7.30 -2.26
N ILE A 104 -7.65 8.04 -1.44
CA ILE A 104 -8.08 8.47 -0.11
C ILE A 104 -8.66 9.89 -0.18
N PRO A 105 -9.89 10.12 0.32
CA PRO A 105 -10.45 11.47 0.37
C PRO A 105 -9.54 12.46 1.11
N ALA A 106 -9.43 13.67 0.60
CA ALA A 106 -8.59 14.72 1.18
C ALA A 106 -9.43 15.91 1.68
N VAL A 107 -8.99 16.50 2.78
CA VAL A 107 -9.54 17.76 3.30
C VAL A 107 -8.43 18.77 3.47
N TYR A 108 -8.75 20.03 3.14
CA TYR A 108 -7.83 21.15 3.25
C TYR A 108 -8.26 22.03 4.42
N LEU A 109 -7.36 22.21 5.38
CA LEU A 109 -7.53 23.09 6.53
C LEU A 109 -6.81 24.42 6.29
N ASP A 110 -7.30 25.50 6.92
CA ASP A 110 -6.51 26.70 7.06
C ASP A 110 -5.33 26.49 8.03
N ASP A 111 -4.43 27.46 8.09
CA ASP A 111 -3.19 27.34 8.86
C ASP A 111 -3.44 27.15 10.37
N ASN A 112 -4.47 27.82 10.92
CA ASN A 112 -4.80 27.72 12.35
C ASN A 112 -5.36 26.34 12.70
N LEU A 113 -6.31 25.86 11.90
CA LEU A 113 -6.88 24.53 12.07
C LEU A 113 -5.84 23.43 11.78
N GLY A 114 -4.96 23.67 10.79
CA GLY A 114 -3.84 22.79 10.49
C GLY A 114 -2.89 22.63 11.67
N GLN A 115 -2.56 23.72 12.35
CA GLN A 115 -1.72 23.68 13.54
C GLN A 115 -2.39 22.96 14.72
N ASN A 116 -3.69 23.19 14.91
CA ASN A 116 -4.46 22.44 15.89
C ASN A 116 -4.45 20.94 15.60
N PHE A 117 -4.61 20.54 14.32
CA PHE A 117 -4.52 19.15 13.89
C PHE A 117 -3.13 18.56 14.17
N GLN A 118 -2.07 19.30 13.88
CA GLN A 118 -0.69 18.87 14.16
C GLN A 118 -0.42 18.71 15.67
N ASN A 119 -1.09 19.48 16.51
CA ASN A 119 -1.06 19.33 17.96
C ASN A 119 -1.95 18.17 18.49
N GLY A 120 -2.58 17.41 17.58
CA GLY A 120 -3.40 16.26 17.95
C GLY A 120 -4.83 16.62 18.36
N LEU A 121 -5.26 17.86 18.16
CA LEU A 121 -6.61 18.32 18.52
C LEU A 121 -7.64 17.91 17.46
N SER A 122 -8.86 17.64 17.90
CA SER A 122 -10.00 17.44 17.01
C SER A 122 -10.47 18.76 16.43
N ILE A 123 -10.76 18.77 15.13
CA ILE A 123 -11.19 19.96 14.37
C ILE A 123 -12.67 19.82 14.06
N ASP A 124 -13.47 20.87 14.36
CA ASP A 124 -14.86 20.92 13.95
C ASP A 124 -14.96 21.05 12.43
N TYR A 125 -15.74 20.16 11.82
CA TYR A 125 -15.92 20.07 10.37
C TYR A 125 -17.40 19.89 10.04
N PHE A 126 -18.07 21.01 9.78
CA PHE A 126 -19.53 21.10 9.74
C PHE A 126 -20.21 20.43 8.52
N ASN A 127 -19.43 19.87 7.57
CA ASN A 127 -19.98 19.48 6.27
C ASN A 127 -20.30 17.99 6.10
N SER A 128 -20.27 17.17 7.15
CA SER A 128 -20.50 15.75 6.93
C SER A 128 -21.04 14.99 8.16
N GLU A 129 -22.26 14.50 8.06
CA GLU A 129 -22.75 13.41 8.91
C GLU A 129 -22.10 12.06 8.55
N LYS A 130 -21.38 12.00 7.42
CA LYS A 130 -20.71 10.81 6.94
C LYS A 130 -19.41 10.57 7.70
N THR A 131 -19.17 9.32 8.03
CA THR A 131 -17.90 8.86 8.59
C THR A 131 -16.96 8.50 7.44
N PHE A 132 -15.75 9.09 7.44
CA PHE A 132 -14.68 8.75 6.51
C PHE A 132 -13.44 8.32 7.30
N GLU A 133 -12.89 7.16 6.97
CA GLU A 133 -11.67 6.62 7.54
C GLU A 133 -10.99 5.69 6.51
N PRO A 134 -9.75 5.95 6.08
CA PRO A 134 -8.91 7.12 6.39
C PRO A 134 -9.29 8.38 5.60
N LEU A 135 -8.77 9.55 6.06
CA LEU A 135 -8.88 10.85 5.42
C LEU A 135 -7.51 11.52 5.39
N LEU A 136 -7.09 12.05 4.25
CA LEU A 136 -5.89 12.89 4.16
C LEU A 136 -6.19 14.29 4.64
N VAL A 137 -5.31 14.85 5.48
CA VAL A 137 -5.44 16.20 6.00
C VAL A 137 -4.26 17.03 5.52
N LEU A 138 -4.58 18.16 4.87
CA LEU A 138 -3.63 19.09 4.26
C LEU A 138 -3.87 20.52 4.74
N SER A 139 -2.83 21.35 4.70
CA SER A 139 -2.94 22.81 4.76
C SER A 139 -2.14 23.39 3.61
N LYS A 140 -2.79 24.18 2.73
CA LYS A 140 -2.20 24.65 1.47
C LYS A 140 -1.65 23.46 0.66
N SER A 141 -0.32 23.41 0.46
CA SER A 141 0.37 22.29 -0.23
C SER A 141 1.01 21.29 0.73
N ASN A 142 0.89 21.48 2.04
CA ASN A 142 1.55 20.67 3.04
C ASN A 142 0.65 19.51 3.49
N PHE A 143 1.18 18.31 3.47
CA PHE A 143 0.52 17.15 4.05
C PHE A 143 0.74 17.13 5.57
N LEU A 144 -0.36 17.26 6.32
CA LEU A 144 -0.32 17.33 7.79
C LEU A 144 -0.45 15.94 8.44
N GLY A 145 -1.19 15.03 7.81
CA GLY A 145 -1.39 13.72 8.38
C GLY A 145 -2.60 12.99 7.86
N VAL A 146 -2.94 11.92 8.57
CA VAL A 146 -4.13 11.11 8.32
C VAL A 146 -5.08 11.27 9.49
N GLY A 147 -6.34 11.51 9.19
CA GLY A 147 -7.42 11.64 10.15
C GLY A 147 -8.62 10.76 9.81
N LYS A 148 -9.67 10.95 10.60
CA LYS A 148 -11.00 10.42 10.32
C LYS A 148 -12.06 11.48 10.61
N ILE A 149 -13.13 11.48 9.84
CA ILE A 149 -14.34 12.27 10.17
C ILE A 149 -15.29 11.38 10.94
N ASN A 150 -15.71 11.85 12.09
CA ASN A 150 -16.75 11.23 12.90
C ASN A 150 -17.56 12.32 13.61
N LYS A 151 -18.90 12.28 13.47
CA LYS A 151 -19.84 13.22 14.10
C LYS A 151 -19.46 14.67 13.87
N GLY A 152 -19.16 15.05 12.63
CA GLY A 152 -18.82 16.42 12.26
C GLY A 152 -17.46 16.92 12.78
N LYS A 153 -16.57 16.04 13.21
CA LYS A 153 -15.22 16.37 13.64
C LYS A 153 -14.17 15.56 12.91
N ILE A 154 -13.09 16.23 12.54
CA ILE A 154 -11.85 15.57 12.06
C ILE A 154 -11.00 15.23 13.27
N ASN A 155 -10.74 13.95 13.46
CA ASN A 155 -9.90 13.43 14.54
C ASN A 155 -8.58 12.93 13.95
N PRO A 156 -7.41 13.37 14.45
CA PRO A 156 -6.12 12.87 14.01
C PRO A 156 -5.98 11.36 14.30
N ILE A 157 -5.50 10.61 13.31
CA ILE A 157 -5.06 9.21 13.48
C ILE A 157 -3.53 9.19 13.53
N ARG A 158 -2.90 9.95 12.62
CA ARG A 158 -1.45 10.10 12.56
C ARG A 158 -1.09 11.48 12.05
N VAL A 159 -0.24 12.15 12.79
CA VAL A 159 0.27 13.47 12.45
C VAL A 159 1.71 13.33 11.94
N PHE A 160 2.07 14.13 10.95
CA PHE A 160 3.40 14.24 10.39
C PHE A 160 3.94 15.65 10.68
N ASN A 161 5.06 15.71 11.36
CA ASN A 161 5.81 16.94 11.57
C ASN A 161 6.90 16.99 10.47
N ASN A 162 6.72 17.91 9.53
CA ASN A 162 7.71 18.19 8.49
C ASN A 162 8.71 19.22 8.99
#